data_455cc45dc0029d4617fb5a212295edb9
#
_entry.id   455cc45dc0029d4617fb5a212295edb9
#
_cell.length_a   1.000
_cell.length_b   1.000
_cell.length_c   1.000
_cell.angle_alpha   90.00
_cell.angle_beta   90.00
_cell.angle_gamma   90.00
#
_symmetry.space_group_name_H-M   'P 1'
#
loop_
_entity.id
_entity.type
_entity.pdbx_description
1 polymer ?
#
loop_
_entity_poly.entity_id
_entity_poly.type
_entity_poly.pdbx_seq_one_letter_code
_entity_poly.pdbx_strand_id
1 'polypeptide(L)'
;MQAEEFYDSIRTGLIAMLPRLMRFADILVGERRAGAALLGRALGRMLAEEHCYQRGTPLDRWAFGEIYRLWLEEQRDYGEPHYESDDATFAALVHNASGEAPDAFITGFLLSLPPPQRLTLLLVYGERFDHGDAGRVLDVSAETISARLLRISAGLADQLSERATAPSVVSVEEQYAEGAAA
;
A
#
# COMPACT_ATOMS: atom_id res chain seq x y z
N MET A 1 11.12 36.04 -7.55
CA MET A 1 12.13 35.53 -6.61
C MET A 1 11.49 34.64 -5.54
N GLN A 2 10.69 35.14 -4.58
CA GLN A 2 10.08 34.28 -3.55
C GLN A 2 9.13 33.17 -4.05
N ALA A 3 8.40 33.39 -5.15
CA ALA A 3 7.52 32.39 -5.72
C ALA A 3 8.32 31.28 -6.43
N GLU A 4 9.35 31.63 -7.15
CA GLU A 4 10.21 30.70 -7.89
C GLU A 4 10.99 29.78 -6.95
N GLU A 5 11.56 30.33 -5.86
CA GLU A 5 12.20 29.54 -4.78
C GLU A 5 11.22 28.59 -4.11
N PHE A 6 9.96 28.99 -3.96
CA PHE A 6 8.92 28.15 -3.37
C PHE A 6 8.59 26.94 -4.27
N TYR A 7 8.41 27.17 -5.58
CA TYR A 7 8.14 26.07 -6.53
C TYR A 7 9.34 25.14 -6.69
N ASP A 8 10.55 25.65 -6.67
CA ASP A 8 11.76 24.83 -6.69
C ASP A 8 11.86 23.95 -5.41
N SER A 9 11.42 24.45 -4.28
CA SER A 9 11.34 23.67 -3.05
C SER A 9 10.32 22.51 -3.16
N ILE A 10 9.16 22.75 -3.79
CA ILE A 10 8.16 21.69 -4.07
C ILE A 10 8.75 20.61 -4.97
N ARG A 11 9.37 20.99 -6.08
CA ARG A 11 10.00 20.07 -7.03
C ARG A 11 11.08 19.22 -6.36
N THR A 12 11.96 19.87 -5.60
CA THR A 12 13.01 19.18 -4.84
C THR A 12 12.42 18.20 -3.83
N GLY A 13 11.39 18.62 -3.10
CA GLY A 13 10.68 17.77 -2.15
C GLY A 13 10.01 16.56 -2.79
N LEU A 14 9.35 16.75 -3.94
CA LEU A 14 8.75 15.65 -4.71
C LEU A 14 9.80 14.65 -5.19
N ILE A 15 10.95 15.13 -5.67
CA ILE A 15 12.07 14.25 -6.09
C ILE A 15 12.56 13.41 -4.90
N ALA A 16 12.76 14.02 -3.74
CA ALA A 16 13.21 13.31 -2.53
C ALA A 16 12.20 12.23 -2.08
N MET A 17 10.91 12.41 -2.39
CA MET A 17 9.84 11.49 -2.02
C MET A 17 9.54 10.42 -3.08
N LEU A 18 10.14 10.45 -4.26
CA LEU A 18 9.83 9.53 -5.37
C LEU A 18 9.77 8.04 -4.96
N PRO A 19 10.73 7.49 -4.16
CA PRO A 19 10.65 6.10 -3.76
C PRO A 19 9.39 5.77 -2.91
N ARG A 20 8.96 6.70 -2.06
CA ARG A 20 7.76 6.57 -1.22
C ARG A 20 6.49 6.65 -2.07
N LEU A 21 6.42 7.62 -2.97
CA LEU A 21 5.30 7.83 -3.89
C LEU A 21 5.16 6.66 -4.87
N MET A 22 6.27 6.10 -5.37
CA MET A 22 6.27 4.92 -6.23
C MET A 22 5.67 3.72 -5.50
N ARG A 23 6.14 3.42 -4.27
CA ARG A 23 5.61 2.34 -3.46
C ARG A 23 4.10 2.49 -3.21
N PHE A 24 3.64 3.71 -2.94
CA PHE A 24 2.22 3.98 -2.75
C PHE A 24 1.42 3.69 -4.03
N ALA A 25 1.88 4.17 -5.18
CA ALA A 25 1.23 3.94 -6.46
C ALA A 25 1.19 2.45 -6.84
N ASP A 26 2.30 1.73 -6.60
CA ASP A 26 2.40 0.29 -6.85
C ASP A 26 1.41 -0.51 -6.00
N ILE A 27 1.32 -0.21 -4.69
CA ILE A 27 0.37 -0.86 -3.76
C ILE A 27 -1.08 -0.52 -4.12
N LEU A 28 -1.33 0.71 -4.57
CA LEU A 28 -2.65 1.18 -4.95
C LEU A 28 -3.18 0.43 -6.18
N VAL A 29 -2.34 0.27 -7.19
CA VAL A 29 -2.71 -0.35 -8.47
C VAL A 29 -2.52 -1.88 -8.43
N GLY A 30 -1.57 -2.40 -7.63
CA GLY A 30 -1.24 -3.82 -7.54
C GLY A 30 -0.27 -4.30 -8.62
N GLU A 31 0.17 -3.42 -9.54
CA GLU A 31 1.09 -3.73 -10.63
C GLU A 31 2.09 -2.59 -10.83
N ARG A 32 3.39 -2.92 -10.87
CA ARG A 32 4.49 -1.94 -10.88
C ARG A 32 4.49 -1.05 -12.12
N ARG A 33 4.16 -1.60 -13.28
CA ARG A 33 4.16 -0.83 -14.54
C ARG A 33 3.02 0.17 -14.56
N ALA A 34 1.85 -0.24 -14.13
CA ALA A 34 0.68 0.64 -14.01
C ALA A 34 0.85 1.65 -12.87
N GLY A 35 1.47 1.26 -11.75
CA GLY A 35 1.84 2.18 -10.67
C GLY A 35 2.80 3.27 -11.12
N ALA A 36 3.84 2.91 -11.89
CA ALA A 36 4.77 3.88 -12.48
C ALA A 36 4.07 4.84 -13.46
N ALA A 37 3.13 4.33 -14.26
CA ALA A 37 2.35 5.15 -15.18
C ALA A 37 1.42 6.12 -14.44
N LEU A 38 0.72 5.65 -13.39
CA LEU A 38 -0.11 6.49 -12.52
C LEU A 38 0.73 7.59 -11.85
N LEU A 39 1.88 7.24 -11.26
CA LEU A 39 2.77 8.21 -10.64
C LEU A 39 3.26 9.25 -11.64
N GLY A 40 3.65 8.83 -12.85
CA GLY A 40 4.08 9.75 -13.91
C GLY A 40 3.01 10.79 -14.26
N ARG A 41 1.75 10.35 -14.40
CA ARG A 41 0.62 11.27 -14.65
C ARG A 41 0.34 12.19 -13.46
N ALA A 42 0.36 11.65 -12.23
CA ALA A 42 0.16 12.43 -11.03
C ALA A 42 1.24 13.50 -10.84
N LEU A 43 2.51 13.17 -11.05
CA LEU A 43 3.62 14.13 -11.02
C LEU A 43 3.47 15.21 -12.08
N GLY A 44 3.10 14.82 -13.32
CA GLY A 44 2.82 15.77 -14.38
C GLY A 44 1.73 16.77 -14.01
N ARG A 45 0.64 16.30 -13.40
CA ARG A 45 -0.45 17.15 -12.89
C ARG A 45 0.00 18.04 -11.73
N MET A 46 0.69 17.49 -10.74
CA MET A 46 1.22 18.25 -9.60
C MET A 46 2.16 19.38 -10.03
N LEU A 47 3.01 19.14 -11.03
CA LEU A 47 3.94 20.15 -11.55
C LEU A 47 3.24 21.20 -12.44
N ALA A 48 2.18 20.83 -13.15
CA ALA A 48 1.39 21.77 -13.94
C ALA A 48 0.50 22.66 -13.05
N GLU A 49 0.04 22.10 -11.92
CA GLU A 49 -0.89 22.74 -10.99
C GLU A 49 -0.23 23.09 -9.65
N GLU A 50 1.11 23.29 -9.62
CA GLU A 50 1.86 23.58 -8.38
C GLU A 50 1.34 24.83 -7.62
N HIS A 51 0.66 25.73 -8.33
CA HIS A 51 -0.01 26.89 -7.75
C HIS A 51 -1.22 26.52 -6.87
N CYS A 52 -1.80 25.31 -7.05
CA CYS A 52 -2.89 24.80 -6.23
C CYS A 52 -2.40 24.22 -4.89
N TYR A 53 -1.08 24.01 -4.74
CA TYR A 53 -0.52 23.59 -3.47
C TYR A 53 -0.69 24.67 -2.39
N GLN A 54 -1.41 24.33 -1.35
CA GLN A 54 -1.67 25.27 -0.25
C GLN A 54 -0.49 25.31 0.73
N ARG A 55 0.08 26.50 0.91
CA ARG A 55 1.12 26.74 1.93
C ARG A 55 0.60 26.34 3.32
N GLY A 56 1.36 25.51 4.00
CA GLY A 56 1.00 24.99 5.32
C GLY A 56 0.46 23.57 5.33
N THR A 57 0.07 23.02 4.16
CA THR A 57 -0.16 21.58 4.02
C THR A 57 1.19 20.87 3.92
N PRO A 58 1.45 19.79 4.68
CA PRO A 58 2.66 19.01 4.48
C PRO A 58 2.71 18.44 3.06
N LEU A 59 3.86 18.58 2.38
CA LEU A 59 4.02 18.22 0.97
C LEU A 59 3.70 16.74 0.70
N ASP A 60 4.07 15.86 1.62
CA ASP A 60 3.81 14.43 1.50
C ASP A 60 2.30 14.13 1.52
N ARG A 61 1.52 14.74 2.44
CA ARG A 61 0.06 14.57 2.51
C ARG A 61 -0.62 15.01 1.22
N TRP A 62 -0.19 16.15 0.68
CA TRP A 62 -0.69 16.63 -0.60
C TRP A 62 -0.33 15.67 -1.75
N ALA A 63 0.93 15.25 -1.86
CA ALA A 63 1.38 14.40 -2.96
C ALA A 63 0.70 13.02 -2.95
N PHE A 64 0.59 12.37 -1.78
CA PHE A 64 -0.16 11.11 -1.65
C PHE A 64 -1.65 11.28 -2.00
N GLY A 65 -2.26 12.39 -1.56
CA GLY A 65 -3.65 12.72 -1.87
C GLY A 65 -3.89 12.94 -3.36
N GLU A 66 -2.97 13.60 -4.09
CA GLU A 66 -3.08 13.79 -5.54
C GLU A 66 -3.01 12.46 -6.32
N ILE A 67 -2.11 11.55 -5.93
CA ILE A 67 -2.02 10.22 -6.55
C ILE A 67 -3.32 9.45 -6.33
N TYR A 68 -3.85 9.46 -5.08
CA TYR A 68 -5.09 8.75 -4.76
C TYR A 68 -6.30 9.32 -5.48
N ARG A 69 -6.39 10.65 -5.56
CA ARG A 69 -7.48 11.35 -6.27
C ARG A 69 -7.49 11.06 -7.76
N LEU A 70 -6.31 11.11 -8.40
CA LEU A 70 -6.19 10.77 -9.82
C LEU A 70 -6.59 9.32 -10.08
N TRP A 71 -6.17 8.39 -9.22
CA TRP A 71 -6.58 6.99 -9.32
C TRP A 71 -8.11 6.83 -9.23
N LEU A 72 -8.78 7.51 -8.28
CA LEU A 72 -10.24 7.50 -8.16
C LEU A 72 -10.94 8.08 -9.39
N GLU A 73 -10.39 9.12 -10.00
CA GLU A 73 -10.91 9.70 -11.23
C GLU A 73 -10.84 8.67 -12.37
N GLU A 74 -9.69 8.04 -12.55
CA GLU A 74 -9.49 7.00 -13.57
C GLU A 74 -10.43 5.79 -13.36
N GLN A 75 -10.67 5.38 -12.12
CA GLN A 75 -11.62 4.30 -11.81
C GLN A 75 -13.06 4.63 -12.23
N ARG A 76 -13.48 5.88 -12.09
CA ARG A 76 -14.82 6.32 -12.50
C ARG A 76 -14.98 6.35 -14.02
N ASP A 77 -13.92 6.71 -14.75
CA ASP A 77 -13.99 6.90 -16.21
C ASP A 77 -13.91 5.56 -16.97
N TYR A 78 -13.20 4.59 -16.45
CA TYR A 78 -12.93 3.31 -17.14
C TYR A 78 -13.69 2.10 -16.59
N GLY A 79 -14.55 2.27 -15.56
CA GLY A 79 -15.15 1.15 -14.83
C GLY A 79 -14.09 0.48 -13.92
N GLU A 80 -14.52 -0.50 -13.12
CA GLU A 80 -13.56 -1.22 -12.25
C GLU A 80 -12.48 -1.87 -13.12
N PRO A 81 -11.23 -1.40 -13.09
CA PRO A 81 -10.17 -2.15 -13.73
C PRO A 81 -10.01 -3.48 -12.97
N HIS A 82 -10.13 -4.56 -13.66
CA HIS A 82 -9.64 -5.86 -13.22
C HIS A 82 -8.10 -5.77 -13.18
N TYR A 83 -7.58 -5.15 -12.12
CA TYR A 83 -6.18 -5.35 -11.77
C TYR A 83 -6.11 -6.72 -11.10
N GLU A 84 -5.82 -7.75 -11.87
CA GLU A 84 -5.25 -8.96 -11.32
C GLU A 84 -3.96 -8.52 -10.61
N SER A 85 -4.02 -8.43 -9.28
CA SER A 85 -2.81 -8.16 -8.49
C SER A 85 -1.81 -9.25 -8.84
N ASP A 86 -0.71 -8.88 -9.48
CA ASP A 86 0.42 -9.79 -9.63
C ASP A 86 1.00 -10.01 -8.22
N ASP A 87 0.61 -11.14 -7.62
CA ASP A 87 1.02 -11.54 -6.28
C ASP A 87 2.54 -11.50 -6.10
N ALA A 88 3.30 -11.80 -7.16
CA ALA A 88 4.76 -11.75 -7.15
C ALA A 88 5.29 -10.31 -7.02
N THR A 89 4.67 -9.35 -7.71
CA THR A 89 5.05 -7.93 -7.63
C THR A 89 4.76 -7.37 -6.25
N PHE A 90 3.61 -7.69 -5.65
CA PHE A 90 3.29 -7.22 -4.31
C PHE A 90 4.20 -7.86 -3.24
N ALA A 91 4.49 -9.15 -3.33
CA ALA A 91 5.42 -9.84 -2.45
C ALA A 91 6.82 -9.20 -2.51
N ALA A 92 7.29 -8.83 -3.71
CA ALA A 92 8.56 -8.11 -3.89
C ALA A 92 8.53 -6.70 -3.26
N LEU A 93 7.40 -6.00 -3.32
CA LEU A 93 7.23 -4.68 -2.68
C LEU A 93 7.30 -4.78 -1.16
N VAL A 94 6.65 -5.78 -0.56
CA VAL A 94 6.69 -6.01 0.89
C VAL A 94 8.09 -6.42 1.33
N HIS A 95 8.76 -7.29 0.58
CA HIS A 95 10.15 -7.71 0.83
C HIS A 95 11.12 -6.51 0.82
N ASN A 96 11.04 -5.65 -0.18
CA ASN A 96 11.88 -4.46 -0.29
C ASN A 96 11.61 -3.42 0.81
N ALA A 97 10.42 -3.44 1.41
CA ALA A 97 10.06 -2.53 2.48
C ALA A 97 10.58 -2.97 3.85
N SER A 98 10.72 -4.26 4.10
CA SER A 98 11.08 -4.83 5.41
C SER A 98 12.55 -5.26 5.53
N GLY A 99 13.26 -5.43 4.42
CA GLY A 99 14.66 -5.89 4.42
C GLY A 99 14.85 -7.37 4.81
N GLU A 100 13.79 -8.03 5.23
CA GLU A 100 13.72 -9.47 5.52
C GLU A 100 12.67 -10.12 4.62
N ALA A 101 12.84 -11.40 4.29
CA ALA A 101 11.80 -12.14 3.56
C ALA A 101 10.53 -12.19 4.41
N PRO A 102 9.44 -11.55 4.00
CA PRO A 102 8.22 -11.55 4.80
C PRO A 102 7.69 -12.97 4.94
N ASP A 103 7.11 -13.30 6.09
CA ASP A 103 6.36 -14.54 6.25
C ASP A 103 5.31 -14.62 5.13
N ALA A 104 5.32 -15.72 4.38
CA ALA A 104 4.40 -15.96 3.28
C ALA A 104 2.92 -15.82 3.72
N PHE A 105 2.63 -16.13 4.96
CA PHE A 105 1.32 -15.93 5.57
C PHE A 105 0.95 -14.44 5.65
N ILE A 106 1.84 -13.60 6.17
CA ILE A 106 1.60 -12.14 6.27
C ILE A 106 1.45 -11.53 4.88
N THR A 107 2.28 -11.95 3.93
CA THR A 107 2.18 -11.51 2.54
C THR A 107 0.83 -11.87 1.93
N GLY A 108 0.41 -13.14 2.07
CA GLY A 108 -0.90 -13.60 1.61
C GLY A 108 -2.07 -12.85 2.25
N PHE A 109 -1.98 -12.59 3.56
CA PHE A 109 -2.98 -11.78 4.25
C PHE A 109 -3.07 -10.36 3.69
N LEU A 110 -1.93 -9.68 3.51
CA LEU A 110 -1.90 -8.33 2.95
C LEU A 110 -2.46 -8.29 1.53
N LEU A 111 -2.16 -9.31 0.72
CA LEU A 111 -2.70 -9.46 -0.64
C LEU A 111 -4.23 -9.64 -0.65
N SER A 112 -4.78 -10.34 0.32
CA SER A 112 -6.22 -10.56 0.44
C SER A 112 -6.99 -9.30 0.82
N LEU A 113 -6.32 -8.26 1.33
CA LEU A 113 -6.97 -7.01 1.73
C LEU A 113 -7.38 -6.17 0.51
N PRO A 114 -8.57 -5.56 0.52
CA PRO A 114 -8.95 -4.56 -0.47
C PRO A 114 -7.95 -3.38 -0.53
N PRO A 115 -7.72 -2.74 -1.70
CA PRO A 115 -6.78 -1.64 -1.84
C PRO A 115 -6.90 -0.53 -0.79
N PRO A 116 -8.10 -0.03 -0.41
CA PRO A 116 -8.22 0.99 0.63
C PRO A 116 -7.72 0.55 2.01
N GLN A 117 -7.79 -0.75 2.34
CA GLN A 117 -7.28 -1.28 3.59
C GLN A 117 -5.76 -1.41 3.56
N ARG A 118 -5.18 -1.89 2.45
CA ARG A 118 -3.73 -1.93 2.24
C ARG A 118 -3.11 -0.54 2.35
N LEU A 119 -3.73 0.47 1.72
CA LEU A 119 -3.28 1.86 1.80
C LEU A 119 -3.39 2.43 3.21
N THR A 120 -4.43 2.07 3.96
CA THR A 120 -4.55 2.47 5.37
C THR A 120 -3.36 1.97 6.18
N LEU A 121 -2.95 0.70 6.01
CA LEU A 121 -1.76 0.14 6.67
C LEU A 121 -0.48 0.86 6.24
N LEU A 122 -0.31 1.09 4.92
CA LEU A 122 0.87 1.78 4.41
C LEU A 122 0.99 3.19 4.99
N LEU A 123 -0.08 3.97 4.97
CA LEU A 123 -0.05 5.36 5.46
C LEU A 123 0.21 5.42 6.97
N VAL A 124 -0.47 4.60 7.76
CA VAL A 124 -0.36 4.67 9.22
C VAL A 124 0.95 4.05 9.72
N TYR A 125 1.29 2.85 9.27
CA TYR A 125 2.45 2.12 9.77
C TYR A 125 3.72 2.34 8.95
N GLY A 126 3.61 2.41 7.62
CA GLY A 126 4.74 2.62 6.72
C GLY A 126 5.18 4.09 6.66
N GLU A 127 4.24 5.01 6.50
CA GLU A 127 4.51 6.45 6.36
C GLU A 127 4.36 7.21 7.69
N ARG A 128 3.90 6.53 8.75
CA ARG A 128 3.71 7.07 10.10
C ARG A 128 2.77 8.28 10.16
N PHE A 129 1.75 8.29 9.32
CA PHE A 129 0.70 9.30 9.37
C PHE A 129 -0.22 9.03 10.55
N ASP A 130 -0.70 10.07 11.20
CA ASP A 130 -1.82 9.93 12.11
C ASP A 130 -3.12 9.60 11.35
N HIS A 131 -4.16 9.22 12.08
CA HIS A 131 -5.44 8.83 11.46
C HIS A 131 -6.11 9.98 10.70
N GLY A 132 -5.90 11.22 11.15
CA GLY A 132 -6.43 12.40 10.48
C GLY A 132 -5.71 12.67 9.16
N ASP A 133 -4.39 12.55 9.12
CA ASP A 133 -3.57 12.69 7.92
C ASP A 133 -3.88 11.58 6.90
N ALA A 134 -3.91 10.32 7.36
CA ALA A 134 -4.28 9.19 6.51
C ALA A 134 -5.71 9.34 5.97
N GLY A 135 -6.64 9.84 6.80
CA GLY A 135 -8.01 10.12 6.39
C GLY A 135 -8.09 11.19 5.31
N ARG A 136 -7.31 12.28 5.43
CA ARG A 136 -7.23 13.33 4.40
C ARG A 136 -6.70 12.82 3.06
N VAL A 137 -5.68 11.94 3.08
CA VAL A 137 -5.14 11.32 1.88
C VAL A 137 -6.18 10.44 1.19
N LEU A 138 -6.92 9.62 1.97
CA LEU A 138 -7.88 8.65 1.46
C LEU A 138 -9.32 9.19 1.33
N ASP A 139 -9.51 10.50 1.56
CA ASP A 139 -10.82 11.17 1.55
C ASP A 139 -11.87 10.48 2.43
N VAL A 140 -11.47 10.15 3.66
CA VAL A 140 -12.34 9.55 4.68
C VAL A 140 -12.08 10.15 6.06
N SER A 141 -12.98 9.95 7.02
CA SER A 141 -12.76 10.42 8.39
C SER A 141 -11.71 9.61 9.15
N ALA A 142 -11.12 10.20 10.19
CA ALA A 142 -10.17 9.52 11.07
C ALA A 142 -10.80 8.29 11.76
N GLU A 143 -12.09 8.35 12.08
CA GLU A 143 -12.86 7.24 12.63
C GLU A 143 -12.95 6.08 11.63
N THR A 144 -13.10 6.39 10.34
CA THR A 144 -13.08 5.37 9.27
C THR A 144 -11.72 4.68 9.19
N ILE A 145 -10.62 5.42 9.32
CA ILE A 145 -9.26 4.85 9.39
C ILE A 145 -9.14 3.92 10.59
N SER A 146 -9.57 4.37 11.78
CA SER A 146 -9.56 3.56 13.00
C SER A 146 -10.39 2.28 12.84
N ALA A 147 -11.59 2.37 12.28
CA ALA A 147 -12.46 1.23 12.03
C ALA A 147 -11.88 0.24 10.99
N ARG A 148 -11.16 0.74 9.98
CA ARG A 148 -10.44 -0.13 9.03
C ARG A 148 -9.33 -0.90 9.72
N LEU A 149 -8.51 -0.23 10.54
CA LEU A 149 -7.41 -0.86 11.28
C LEU A 149 -7.92 -1.93 12.24
N LEU A 150 -9.01 -1.67 12.96
CA LEU A 150 -9.63 -2.66 13.85
C LEU A 150 -10.11 -3.90 13.07
N ARG A 151 -10.75 -3.73 11.92
CA ARG A 151 -11.19 -4.85 11.08
C ARG A 151 -10.01 -5.66 10.54
N ILE A 152 -8.94 -5.00 10.10
CA ILE A 152 -7.72 -5.66 9.63
C ILE A 152 -7.09 -6.48 10.77
N SER A 153 -6.98 -5.89 11.97
CA SER A 153 -6.41 -6.57 13.14
C SER A 153 -7.26 -7.78 13.57
N ALA A 154 -8.59 -7.67 13.53
CA ALA A 154 -9.48 -8.78 13.82
C ALA A 154 -9.32 -9.92 12.79
N GLY A 155 -9.34 -9.60 11.50
CA GLY A 155 -9.15 -10.58 10.42
C GLY A 155 -7.80 -11.30 10.51
N LEU A 156 -6.73 -10.58 10.87
CA LEU A 156 -5.42 -11.18 11.07
C LEU A 156 -5.43 -12.14 12.29
N ALA A 157 -6.05 -11.73 13.39
CA ALA A 157 -6.17 -12.56 14.60
C ALA A 157 -6.96 -13.85 14.34
N ASP A 158 -8.06 -13.76 13.58
CA ASP A 158 -8.87 -14.90 13.19
C ASP A 158 -8.05 -15.91 12.36
N GLN A 159 -7.35 -15.43 11.33
CA GLN A 159 -6.50 -16.30 10.49
C GLN A 159 -5.32 -16.92 11.26
N LEU A 160 -4.72 -16.19 12.20
CA LEU A 160 -3.67 -16.75 13.09
C LEU A 160 -4.23 -17.83 14.01
N SER A 161 -5.44 -17.66 14.53
CA SER A 161 -6.13 -18.62 15.38
C SER A 161 -6.47 -19.90 14.61
N GLU A 162 -6.97 -19.76 13.38
CA GLU A 162 -7.24 -20.89 12.48
C GLU A 162 -5.96 -21.67 12.18
N ARG A 163 -4.85 -20.98 11.91
CA ARG A 163 -3.55 -21.62 11.66
C ARG A 163 -3.02 -22.35 12.90
N ALA A 164 -3.23 -21.80 14.10
CA ALA A 164 -2.80 -22.44 15.34
C ALA A 164 -3.63 -23.69 15.69
N THR A 165 -4.88 -23.73 15.22
CA THR A 165 -5.80 -24.87 15.47
C THR A 165 -5.78 -25.90 14.35
N ALA A 166 -5.19 -25.58 13.18
CA ALA A 166 -5.01 -26.55 12.10
C ALA A 166 -4.09 -27.68 12.59
N PRO A 167 -4.51 -28.96 12.52
CA PRO A 167 -3.67 -30.08 12.94
C PRO A 167 -2.39 -30.04 12.08
N SER A 168 -1.23 -30.00 12.76
CA SER A 168 0.06 -30.20 12.09
C SER A 168 -0.05 -31.52 11.31
N VAL A 169 0.05 -31.45 9.99
CA VAL A 169 0.22 -32.66 9.17
C VAL A 169 1.64 -33.13 9.46
N VAL A 170 1.80 -33.80 10.59
CA VAL A 170 3.00 -34.57 10.94
C VAL A 170 3.11 -35.65 9.88
N SER A 171 4.18 -35.59 9.15
CA SER A 171 4.69 -36.44 8.10
C SER A 171 4.25 -37.90 8.28
N VAL A 172 3.44 -38.37 7.34
CA VAL A 172 3.11 -39.82 7.17
C VAL A 172 4.32 -40.59 6.57
N GLU A 173 5.49 -40.03 6.58
CA GLU A 173 6.72 -40.68 6.03
C GLU A 173 7.41 -41.63 6.99
N GLU A 174 7.09 -41.66 8.29
CA GLU A 174 7.73 -42.60 9.22
C GLU A 174 7.05 -43.97 9.35
N GLN A 175 5.86 -44.18 8.80
CA GLN A 175 5.17 -45.45 8.92
C GLN A 175 5.46 -46.49 7.81
N TYR A 176 6.24 -46.14 6.80
CA TYR A 176 6.62 -47.08 5.75
C TYR A 176 8.04 -47.65 5.88
N ALA A 177 8.81 -47.25 6.88
CA ALA A 177 10.18 -47.75 7.06
C ALA A 177 10.28 -49.02 7.92
N GLU A 178 9.26 -49.41 8.67
CA GLU A 178 9.29 -50.61 9.52
C GLU A 178 8.70 -51.91 8.91
N GLY A 179 8.13 -51.84 7.67
CA GLY A 179 7.53 -53.00 7.02
C GLY A 179 8.41 -53.75 6.04
N ALA A 180 9.68 -53.36 5.84
CA ALA A 180 10.57 -53.96 4.81
C ALA A 180 11.74 -54.77 5.36
N ALA A 181 11.72 -55.17 6.65
CA ALA A 181 12.72 -56.04 7.24
C ALA A 181 12.08 -57.20 8.01
N ALA A 182 11.40 -58.08 7.28
CA ALA A 182 11.05 -59.41 7.77
C ALA A 182 10.97 -60.39 6.61
#